data_0646668fd7e754dad3622854e1a18655
#
_entry.id   0646668fd7e754dad3622854e1a18655
#
_cell.length_a   1.000
_cell.length_b   1.000
_cell.length_c   1.000
_cell.angle_alpha   90.00
_cell.angle_beta   90.00
_cell.angle_gamma   90.00
#
_symmetry.space_group_name_H-M   'P 1'
#
loop_
_entity.id
_entity.type
_entity.pdbx_description
1 polymer ?
#
loop_
_entity_poly.entity_id
_entity_poly.type
_entity_poly.pdbx_seq_one_letter_code
_entity_poly.pdbx_strand_id
1 'polypeptide(L)'
;MSELVAIILAAGKGTRMRSKYPKVLHKVGGKPMLQHVIDAASAAGADKKVVIVGHEAELVEAMVGNQGTIALQAEQLGTGHAVMQTADALKDFHGTALILCGDTPLLDGEELKKFCEAHQESGAAATVLTAIMDDPFGYGRIVRDANGNVQGIVEQKDATEEQKAIKEINTGIYCMECPQMFDVLATLTNDNAQGEYYLTDVLQKLNEAGAKVGGISTDDSDMVMGINSRKQLSVAEGVMRQRILDKLMDAGVTIMDPASTFIEASVKIGRDTIIYPYTWLEGTTEIGEDCEIGPNARFTNVKIGDDNHLQFIYGHDCEVKNHVTAGPYVHLRPDTVISDHVKIGNYVEVKNSNVGEGTKLPHLTYIGDSDIGSGVNMGCGCITVNYDGKKKHRTVIGDNAFVGCNTNLVAPVTVQANTYIGAGSTITKEVPENALGIARARQKNIEGWAEKYRNEGK
;
A
#
# COMPACT_ATOMS: atom_id res chain seq x y z
N MET A 1 2.47 -33.67 8.41
CA MET A 1 2.51 -32.47 9.23
C MET A 1 1.21 -32.40 10.01
N SER A 2 1.24 -32.06 11.30
CA SER A 2 0.01 -31.78 12.05
C SER A 2 -0.71 -30.57 11.41
N GLU A 3 -2.03 -30.50 11.55
CA GLU A 3 -2.77 -29.32 11.09
C GLU A 3 -2.26 -28.06 11.81
N LEU A 4 -2.16 -26.94 11.07
CA LEU A 4 -1.70 -25.65 11.58
C LEU A 4 -2.86 -24.65 11.59
N VAL A 5 -3.12 -24.03 12.76
CA VAL A 5 -4.04 -22.88 12.87
C VAL A 5 -3.28 -21.64 13.32
N ALA A 6 -3.57 -20.51 12.73
CA ALA A 6 -3.04 -19.23 13.24
C ALA A 6 -4.05 -18.56 14.18
N ILE A 7 -3.59 -18.15 15.36
CA ILE A 7 -4.33 -17.31 16.32
C ILE A 7 -3.68 -15.93 16.31
N ILE A 8 -4.42 -14.89 15.88
CA ILE A 8 -3.88 -13.54 15.67
C ILE A 8 -4.47 -12.59 16.71
N LEU A 9 -3.62 -12.03 17.55
CA LEU A 9 -3.98 -11.07 18.62
C LEU A 9 -4.17 -9.66 18.04
N ALA A 10 -5.41 -9.21 17.91
CA ALA A 10 -5.76 -7.88 17.35
C ALA A 10 -6.72 -7.06 18.24
N ALA A 11 -6.92 -7.44 19.51
CA ALA A 11 -7.90 -6.82 20.43
C ALA A 11 -7.41 -5.56 21.15
N GLY A 12 -6.13 -5.20 21.04
CA GLY A 12 -5.51 -4.15 21.84
C GLY A 12 -5.97 -2.72 21.48
N LYS A 13 -6.14 -1.86 22.49
CA LYS A 13 -6.59 -0.45 22.35
C LYS A 13 -5.61 0.46 21.60
N GLY A 14 -4.31 0.15 21.57
CA GLY A 14 -3.29 0.92 20.85
C GLY A 14 -3.17 2.40 21.25
N THR A 15 -3.35 2.73 22.53
CA THR A 15 -3.42 4.11 23.03
C THR A 15 -2.21 4.98 22.66
N ARG A 16 -1.02 4.39 22.57
CA ARG A 16 0.23 5.05 22.16
C ARG A 16 0.23 5.55 20.72
N MET A 17 -0.65 5.01 19.85
CA MET A 17 -0.83 5.48 18.47
C MET A 17 -1.55 6.82 18.39
N ARG A 18 -2.25 7.23 19.43
CA ARG A 18 -3.08 8.46 19.48
C ARG A 18 -3.97 8.58 18.24
N SER A 19 -4.67 7.51 17.91
CA SER A 19 -5.49 7.40 16.72
C SER A 19 -6.92 7.02 17.09
N LYS A 20 -7.88 7.44 16.27
CA LYS A 20 -9.27 6.96 16.30
C LYS A 20 -9.47 5.64 15.56
N TYR A 21 -8.44 5.18 14.84
CA TYR A 21 -8.47 3.88 14.16
C TYR A 21 -7.76 2.82 14.99
N PRO A 22 -8.22 1.56 14.95
CA PRO A 22 -7.52 0.43 15.54
C PRO A 22 -6.03 0.39 15.13
N LYS A 23 -5.15 0.12 16.07
CA LYS A 23 -3.72 0.08 15.84
C LYS A 23 -3.35 -0.80 14.65
N VAL A 24 -3.91 -1.99 14.59
CA VAL A 24 -3.61 -3.02 13.58
C VAL A 24 -4.06 -2.68 12.17
N LEU A 25 -4.91 -1.64 11.99
CA LEU A 25 -5.37 -1.16 10.70
C LEU A 25 -4.50 -0.04 10.11
N HIS A 26 -3.48 0.45 10.83
CA HIS A 26 -2.51 1.35 10.24
C HIS A 26 -1.69 0.62 9.17
N LYS A 27 -1.42 1.33 8.08
CA LYS A 27 -0.75 0.77 6.91
C LYS A 27 0.77 0.82 7.06
N VAL A 28 1.43 -0.19 6.48
CA VAL A 28 2.86 -0.28 6.22
C VAL A 28 3.00 -0.79 4.78
N GLY A 29 3.78 -0.10 3.94
CA GLY A 29 3.89 -0.44 2.51
C GLY A 29 2.55 -0.49 1.78
N GLY A 30 1.60 0.40 2.15
CA GLY A 30 0.25 0.48 1.57
C GLY A 30 -0.79 -0.50 2.12
N LYS A 31 -0.40 -1.51 2.90
CA LYS A 31 -1.26 -2.59 3.40
C LYS A 31 -1.44 -2.50 4.93
N PRO A 32 -2.64 -2.75 5.51
CA PRO A 32 -2.84 -2.79 6.96
C PRO A 32 -1.88 -3.75 7.65
N MET A 33 -1.38 -3.40 8.84
CA MET A 33 -0.47 -4.27 9.61
C MET A 33 -1.04 -5.68 9.80
N LEU A 34 -2.31 -5.78 10.17
CA LEU A 34 -2.98 -7.07 10.37
C LEU A 34 -3.03 -7.89 9.06
N GLN A 35 -3.17 -7.25 7.88
CA GLN A 35 -3.17 -7.98 6.62
C GLN A 35 -1.80 -8.62 6.33
N HIS A 36 -0.70 -7.95 6.67
CA HIS A 36 0.64 -8.55 6.57
C HIS A 36 0.75 -9.80 7.43
N VAL A 37 0.22 -9.76 8.67
CA VAL A 37 0.24 -10.91 9.58
C VAL A 37 -0.62 -12.06 9.05
N ILE A 38 -1.81 -11.77 8.50
CA ILE A 38 -2.69 -12.77 7.88
C ILE A 38 -1.99 -13.42 6.68
N ASP A 39 -1.34 -12.62 5.83
CA ASP A 39 -0.61 -13.11 4.66
C ASP A 39 0.58 -14.00 5.07
N ALA A 40 1.35 -13.57 6.07
CA ALA A 40 2.48 -14.36 6.61
C ALA A 40 2.01 -15.67 7.23
N ALA A 41 0.90 -15.67 7.99
CA ALA A 41 0.29 -16.87 8.52
C ALA A 41 -0.15 -17.84 7.42
N SER A 42 -0.72 -17.31 6.32
CA SER A 42 -1.09 -18.14 5.16
C SER A 42 0.12 -18.74 4.46
N ALA A 43 1.19 -17.97 4.29
CA ALA A 43 2.44 -18.44 3.69
C ALA A 43 3.16 -19.50 4.58
N ALA A 44 3.00 -19.39 5.90
CA ALA A 44 3.48 -20.42 6.84
C ALA A 44 2.69 -21.74 6.79
N GLY A 45 1.57 -21.77 6.04
CA GLY A 45 0.73 -22.97 5.88
C GLY A 45 -0.46 -23.05 6.84
N ALA A 46 -0.82 -21.95 7.51
CA ALA A 46 -2.03 -21.91 8.36
C ALA A 46 -3.27 -21.63 7.49
N ASP A 47 -3.97 -22.70 7.08
CA ASP A 47 -5.21 -22.60 6.33
C ASP A 47 -6.36 -22.02 7.18
N LYS A 48 -6.43 -22.43 8.45
CA LYS A 48 -7.38 -21.93 9.44
C LYS A 48 -6.78 -20.75 10.21
N LYS A 49 -7.52 -19.67 10.34
CA LYS A 49 -7.12 -18.48 11.09
C LYS A 49 -8.22 -18.05 12.03
N VAL A 50 -7.86 -17.72 13.27
CA VAL A 50 -8.76 -17.11 14.27
C VAL A 50 -8.19 -15.76 14.66
N VAL A 51 -8.91 -14.68 14.37
CA VAL A 51 -8.48 -13.32 14.68
C VAL A 51 -9.24 -12.83 15.90
N ILE A 52 -8.50 -12.48 16.95
CA ILE A 52 -9.05 -11.99 18.20
C ILE A 52 -9.21 -10.48 18.11
N VAL A 53 -10.44 -10.02 18.17
CA VAL A 53 -10.81 -8.61 18.08
C VAL A 53 -11.35 -8.10 19.42
N GLY A 54 -11.35 -6.78 19.64
CA GLY A 54 -11.83 -6.19 20.89
C GLY A 54 -12.22 -4.73 20.68
N HIS A 55 -11.30 -3.81 20.89
CA HIS A 55 -11.57 -2.38 20.68
C HIS A 55 -11.82 -2.08 19.20
N GLU A 56 -12.95 -1.40 18.88
CA GLU A 56 -13.36 -1.11 17.49
C GLU A 56 -13.45 -2.37 16.62
N ALA A 57 -13.99 -3.46 17.18
CA ALA A 57 -14.06 -4.78 16.57
C ALA A 57 -14.63 -4.74 15.14
N GLU A 58 -15.72 -4.00 14.91
CA GLU A 58 -16.41 -3.93 13.61
C GLU A 58 -15.48 -3.51 12.45
N LEU A 59 -14.54 -2.58 12.69
CA LEU A 59 -13.58 -2.15 11.67
C LEU A 59 -12.57 -3.24 11.34
N VAL A 60 -12.13 -4.00 12.36
CA VAL A 60 -11.19 -5.10 12.18
C VAL A 60 -11.88 -6.29 11.50
N GLU A 61 -13.10 -6.61 11.91
CA GLU A 61 -13.94 -7.65 11.29
C GLU A 61 -14.19 -7.37 9.81
N ALA A 62 -14.53 -6.12 9.46
CA ALA A 62 -14.74 -5.70 8.07
C ALA A 62 -13.47 -5.88 7.21
N MET A 63 -12.28 -5.67 7.79
CA MET A 63 -11.01 -5.88 7.08
C MET A 63 -10.68 -7.37 6.95
N VAL A 64 -10.91 -8.17 7.99
CA VAL A 64 -10.65 -9.62 7.97
C VAL A 64 -11.58 -10.32 6.96
N GLY A 65 -12.87 -9.93 6.91
CA GLY A 65 -13.85 -10.49 5.99
C GLY A 65 -13.93 -12.02 6.11
N ASN A 66 -13.73 -12.71 5.02
CA ASN A 66 -13.74 -14.18 4.95
C ASN A 66 -12.38 -14.84 5.13
N GLN A 67 -11.33 -14.09 5.46
CA GLN A 67 -9.97 -14.61 5.61
C GLN A 67 -9.74 -15.35 6.93
N GLY A 68 -10.64 -15.24 7.90
CA GLY A 68 -10.51 -15.89 9.21
C GLY A 68 -11.80 -15.85 10.02
N THR A 69 -11.85 -16.66 11.07
CA THR A 69 -12.91 -16.66 12.07
C THR A 69 -12.63 -15.58 13.11
N ILE A 70 -13.64 -14.85 13.56
CA ILE A 70 -13.51 -13.83 14.59
C ILE A 70 -13.77 -14.43 15.98
N ALA A 71 -12.91 -14.07 16.93
CA ALA A 71 -13.11 -14.32 18.37
C ALA A 71 -13.12 -12.98 19.10
N LEU A 72 -14.20 -12.69 19.82
CA LEU A 72 -14.37 -11.40 20.51
C LEU A 72 -13.77 -11.45 21.94
N GLN A 73 -12.79 -10.62 22.20
CA GLN A 73 -12.33 -10.31 23.56
C GLN A 73 -13.06 -9.06 24.07
N ALA A 74 -14.18 -9.24 24.76
CA ALA A 74 -15.00 -8.14 25.24
C ALA A 74 -14.28 -7.28 26.30
N GLU A 75 -13.53 -7.92 27.21
CA GLU A 75 -12.72 -7.27 28.23
C GLU A 75 -11.24 -7.59 27.99
N GLN A 76 -10.38 -6.57 27.91
CA GLN A 76 -8.95 -6.73 27.69
C GLN A 76 -8.22 -7.08 28.99
N LEU A 77 -8.29 -8.35 29.39
CA LEU A 77 -7.70 -8.87 30.62
C LEU A 77 -6.35 -9.56 30.40
N GLY A 78 -5.65 -9.25 29.31
CA GLY A 78 -4.31 -9.77 28.97
C GLY A 78 -4.29 -10.69 27.77
N THR A 79 -3.08 -11.09 27.36
CA THR A 79 -2.82 -11.91 26.15
C THR A 79 -3.28 -13.34 26.30
N GLY A 80 -3.13 -13.94 27.49
CA GLY A 80 -3.66 -15.27 27.79
C GLY A 80 -5.18 -15.30 27.72
N HIS A 81 -5.85 -14.29 28.33
CA HIS A 81 -7.31 -14.14 28.23
C HIS A 81 -7.77 -13.99 26.77
N ALA A 82 -7.01 -13.29 25.94
CA ALA A 82 -7.33 -13.17 24.53
C ALA A 82 -7.34 -14.54 23.82
N VAL A 83 -6.31 -15.36 24.03
CA VAL A 83 -6.24 -16.69 23.43
C VAL A 83 -7.36 -17.61 23.94
N MET A 84 -7.76 -17.50 25.21
CA MET A 84 -8.90 -18.27 25.77
C MET A 84 -10.19 -18.04 24.97
N GLN A 85 -10.40 -16.84 24.36
CA GLN A 85 -11.59 -16.55 23.56
C GLN A 85 -11.67 -17.38 22.28
N THR A 86 -10.60 -18.06 21.88
CA THR A 86 -10.58 -18.93 20.69
C THR A 86 -11.03 -20.37 20.98
N ALA A 87 -11.27 -20.74 22.24
CA ALA A 87 -11.57 -22.11 22.66
C ALA A 87 -12.78 -22.70 21.91
N ASP A 88 -13.87 -21.97 21.77
CA ASP A 88 -15.05 -22.44 21.05
C ASP A 88 -14.80 -22.67 19.55
N ALA A 89 -14.01 -21.78 18.92
CA ALA A 89 -13.66 -21.90 17.49
C ALA A 89 -12.68 -23.07 17.23
N LEU A 90 -11.96 -23.50 18.25
CA LEU A 90 -10.91 -24.53 18.16
C LEU A 90 -11.19 -25.79 18.99
N LYS A 91 -12.41 -25.96 19.52
CA LYS A 91 -12.78 -27.08 20.41
C LYS A 91 -12.50 -28.48 19.83
N ASP A 92 -12.63 -28.65 18.52
CA ASP A 92 -12.41 -29.90 17.81
C ASP A 92 -11.08 -29.93 17.04
N PHE A 93 -10.20 -28.92 17.27
CA PHE A 93 -8.92 -28.82 16.60
C PHE A 93 -7.83 -29.56 17.35
N HIS A 94 -7.13 -30.44 16.64
CA HIS A 94 -6.00 -31.21 17.13
C HIS A 94 -4.79 -30.96 16.22
N GLY A 95 -3.85 -30.15 16.69
CA GLY A 95 -2.67 -29.77 15.93
C GLY A 95 -1.95 -28.59 16.57
N THR A 96 -1.12 -27.92 15.81
CA THR A 96 -0.30 -26.81 16.27
C THR A 96 -1.03 -25.48 16.10
N ALA A 97 -1.11 -24.67 17.15
CA ALA A 97 -1.53 -23.27 17.10
C ALA A 97 -0.31 -22.36 16.95
N LEU A 98 -0.21 -21.63 15.84
CA LEU A 98 0.74 -20.53 15.63
C LEU A 98 0.10 -19.25 16.14
N ILE A 99 0.60 -18.71 17.24
CA ILE A 99 0.09 -17.48 17.87
C ILE A 99 0.93 -16.30 17.40
N LEU A 100 0.27 -15.28 16.86
CA LEU A 100 0.89 -14.08 16.26
C LEU A 100 0.29 -12.80 16.84
N CYS A 101 1.11 -11.75 16.88
CA CYS A 101 0.65 -10.40 17.21
C CYS A 101 0.23 -9.65 15.93
N GLY A 102 -0.99 -9.11 15.88
CA GLY A 102 -1.53 -8.38 14.73
C GLY A 102 -0.84 -7.06 14.40
N ASP A 103 0.11 -6.63 15.23
CA ASP A 103 0.90 -5.41 15.09
C ASP A 103 2.37 -5.65 14.69
N THR A 104 2.69 -6.83 14.17
CA THR A 104 4.02 -7.22 13.67
C THR A 104 4.01 -7.35 12.14
N PRO A 105 3.96 -6.25 11.38
CA PRO A 105 3.74 -6.29 9.92
C PRO A 105 4.94 -6.81 9.11
N LEU A 106 6.11 -6.94 9.74
CA LEU A 106 7.34 -7.34 9.05
C LEU A 106 7.61 -8.85 9.08
N LEU A 107 6.64 -9.64 9.56
CA LEU A 107 6.73 -11.09 9.59
C LEU A 107 7.00 -11.69 8.21
N ASP A 108 7.94 -12.62 8.15
CA ASP A 108 8.22 -13.43 6.96
C ASP A 108 7.55 -14.80 7.06
N GLY A 109 6.74 -15.14 6.05
CA GLY A 109 5.97 -16.38 6.07
C GLY A 109 6.83 -17.65 5.94
N GLU A 110 7.94 -17.60 5.21
CA GLU A 110 8.85 -18.73 5.07
C GLU A 110 9.64 -18.98 6.37
N GLU A 111 10.06 -17.92 7.06
CA GLU A 111 10.69 -18.04 8.38
C GLU A 111 9.69 -18.58 9.43
N LEU A 112 8.43 -18.13 9.40
CA LEU A 112 7.39 -18.69 10.25
C LEU A 112 7.12 -20.16 9.95
N LYS A 113 7.16 -20.57 8.68
CA LYS A 113 7.02 -21.96 8.27
C LYS A 113 8.15 -22.83 8.85
N LYS A 114 9.40 -22.39 8.69
CA LYS A 114 10.57 -23.07 9.30
C LYS A 114 10.44 -23.18 10.82
N PHE A 115 9.95 -22.12 11.47
CA PHE A 115 9.69 -22.12 12.91
C PHE A 115 8.65 -23.19 13.31
N CYS A 116 7.53 -23.29 12.57
CA CYS A 116 6.51 -24.30 12.81
C CYS A 116 7.03 -25.73 12.57
N GLU A 117 7.80 -25.94 11.51
CA GLU A 117 8.43 -27.24 11.20
C GLU A 117 9.39 -27.66 12.31
N ALA A 118 10.26 -26.76 12.75
CA ALA A 118 11.19 -27.03 13.85
C ALA A 118 10.50 -27.32 15.19
N HIS A 119 9.38 -26.61 15.46
CA HIS A 119 8.54 -26.93 16.63
C HIS A 119 8.00 -28.37 16.55
N GLN A 120 7.39 -28.76 15.43
CA GLN A 120 6.84 -30.12 15.25
C GLN A 120 7.90 -31.21 15.37
N GLU A 121 9.05 -30.99 14.72
CA GLU A 121 10.19 -31.93 14.80
C GLU A 121 10.71 -32.08 16.24
N SER A 122 10.66 -31.00 17.01
CA SER A 122 11.13 -31.04 18.41
C SER A 122 10.26 -31.87 19.33
N GLY A 123 8.99 -32.09 19.01
CA GLY A 123 7.97 -32.70 19.86
C GLY A 123 7.71 -31.90 21.14
N ALA A 124 7.95 -30.59 21.16
CA ALA A 124 7.67 -29.73 22.30
C ALA A 124 6.16 -29.43 22.40
N ALA A 125 5.65 -29.25 23.62
CA ALA A 125 4.28 -28.82 23.88
C ALA A 125 4.07 -27.31 23.53
N ALA A 126 5.14 -26.54 23.69
CA ALA A 126 5.19 -25.14 23.27
C ALA A 126 6.61 -24.74 22.85
N THR A 127 6.72 -23.86 21.90
CA THR A 127 7.98 -23.22 21.46
C THR A 127 7.75 -21.74 21.29
N VAL A 128 8.62 -20.91 21.85
CA VAL A 128 8.64 -19.47 21.65
C VAL A 128 9.67 -19.08 20.59
N LEU A 129 9.31 -18.20 19.67
CA LEU A 129 10.28 -17.53 18.82
C LEU A 129 10.94 -16.42 19.64
N THR A 130 12.27 -16.39 19.68
CA THR A 130 13.05 -15.40 20.43
C THR A 130 13.92 -14.57 19.50
N ALA A 131 14.42 -13.43 19.97
CA ALA A 131 15.41 -12.64 19.25
C ALA A 131 16.41 -12.03 20.26
N ILE A 132 17.62 -11.75 19.79
CA ILE A 132 18.62 -11.02 20.57
C ILE A 132 18.53 -9.53 20.20
N MET A 133 18.34 -8.68 21.20
CA MET A 133 18.28 -7.21 20.98
C MET A 133 19.33 -6.49 21.82
N ASP A 134 19.95 -5.47 21.26
CA ASP A 134 20.90 -4.62 22.00
C ASP A 134 20.21 -3.80 23.08
N ASP A 135 19.02 -3.27 22.79
CA ASP A 135 18.13 -2.64 23.77
C ASP A 135 16.82 -3.42 23.89
N PRO A 136 16.73 -4.34 24.88
CA PRO A 136 15.56 -5.18 25.09
C PRO A 136 14.45 -4.47 25.88
N PHE A 137 14.53 -3.17 26.15
CA PHE A 137 13.58 -2.45 26.96
C PHE A 137 12.14 -2.57 26.44
N GLY A 138 11.22 -2.93 27.34
CA GLY A 138 9.80 -3.07 27.04
C GLY A 138 9.35 -4.43 26.55
N TYR A 139 10.25 -5.38 26.35
CA TYR A 139 9.95 -6.78 26.01
C TYR A 139 10.01 -7.69 27.24
N GLY A 140 9.36 -8.84 27.18
CA GLY A 140 9.60 -9.95 28.10
C GLY A 140 10.98 -10.55 27.87
N ARG A 141 11.59 -11.07 28.93
CA ARG A 141 12.93 -11.72 28.89
C ARG A 141 12.81 -13.22 28.93
N ILE A 142 13.57 -13.91 28.08
CA ILE A 142 13.66 -15.37 28.09
C ILE A 142 14.61 -15.79 29.22
N VAL A 143 14.08 -16.54 30.18
CA VAL A 143 14.87 -17.11 31.26
C VAL A 143 15.23 -18.57 30.90
N ARG A 144 16.53 -18.86 30.89
CA ARG A 144 17.03 -20.20 30.58
C ARG A 144 17.71 -20.84 31.82
N ASP A 145 17.65 -22.16 31.90
CA ASP A 145 18.37 -22.91 32.89
C ASP A 145 19.88 -23.04 32.55
N ALA A 146 20.65 -23.71 33.43
CA ALA A 146 22.07 -23.93 33.23
C ALA A 146 22.38 -24.80 31.98
N ASN A 147 21.43 -25.55 31.47
CA ASN A 147 21.54 -26.38 30.27
C ASN A 147 21.06 -25.66 28.98
N GLY A 148 20.61 -24.38 29.10
CA GLY A 148 20.10 -23.60 27.99
C GLY A 148 18.61 -23.81 27.64
N ASN A 149 17.88 -24.61 28.44
CA ASN A 149 16.43 -24.81 28.22
C ASN A 149 15.63 -23.59 28.67
N VAL A 150 14.57 -23.25 27.96
CA VAL A 150 13.65 -22.17 28.35
C VAL A 150 12.91 -22.59 29.63
N GLN A 151 13.11 -21.85 30.71
CA GLN A 151 12.36 -22.02 31.95
C GLN A 151 11.04 -21.26 31.98
N GLY A 152 11.04 -20.03 31.38
CA GLY A 152 9.88 -19.18 31.36
C GLY A 152 10.25 -17.83 30.78
N ILE A 153 9.26 -16.93 30.81
CA ILE A 153 9.37 -15.57 30.33
C ILE A 153 8.99 -14.63 31.46
N VAL A 154 9.81 -13.60 31.72
CA VAL A 154 9.51 -12.58 32.71
C VAL A 154 9.26 -11.25 32.02
N GLU A 155 8.09 -10.68 32.26
CA GLU A 155 7.70 -9.40 31.69
C GLU A 155 8.54 -8.24 32.24
N GLN A 156 8.75 -7.18 31.43
CA GLN A 156 9.60 -6.03 31.79
C GLN A 156 9.27 -5.44 33.16
N LYS A 157 8.00 -5.41 33.56
CA LYS A 157 7.54 -4.80 34.81
C LYS A 157 7.76 -5.70 36.03
N ASP A 158 7.82 -7.00 35.82
CA ASP A 158 8.00 -8.02 36.85
C ASP A 158 9.46 -8.47 36.98
N ALA A 159 10.35 -8.05 36.03
CA ALA A 159 11.74 -8.44 35.94
C ALA A 159 12.62 -7.79 37.02
N THR A 160 13.50 -8.60 37.66
CA THR A 160 14.60 -8.10 38.47
C THR A 160 15.65 -7.36 37.63
N GLU A 161 16.57 -6.62 38.26
CA GLU A 161 17.63 -5.90 37.53
C GLU A 161 18.57 -6.87 36.78
N GLU A 162 18.80 -8.07 37.30
CA GLU A 162 19.57 -9.13 36.64
C GLU A 162 18.83 -9.64 35.42
N GLN A 163 17.53 -9.88 35.51
CA GLN A 163 16.70 -10.31 34.41
C GLN A 163 16.56 -9.25 33.33
N LYS A 164 16.50 -7.97 33.68
CA LYS A 164 16.48 -6.85 32.71
C LYS A 164 17.74 -6.78 31.84
N ALA A 165 18.87 -7.30 32.33
CA ALA A 165 20.13 -7.36 31.59
C ALA A 165 20.14 -8.45 30.51
N ILE A 166 19.19 -9.39 30.52
CA ILE A 166 19.06 -10.43 29.50
C ILE A 166 18.69 -9.76 28.16
N LYS A 167 19.46 -10.06 27.13
CA LYS A 167 19.25 -9.52 25.77
C LYS A 167 18.30 -10.36 24.92
N GLU A 168 18.06 -11.61 25.30
CA GLU A 168 17.09 -12.49 24.61
C GLU A 168 15.67 -12.15 25.01
N ILE A 169 14.90 -11.75 24.02
CA ILE A 169 13.54 -11.26 24.22
C ILE A 169 12.48 -12.25 23.76
N ASN A 170 11.31 -12.15 24.39
CA ASN A 170 10.08 -12.73 23.91
C ASN A 170 9.51 -11.89 22.77
N THR A 171 9.31 -12.52 21.60
CA THR A 171 8.75 -11.84 20.41
C THR A 171 7.23 -11.78 20.42
N GLY A 172 6.57 -12.56 21.31
CA GLY A 172 5.13 -12.76 21.31
C GLY A 172 4.62 -13.74 20.24
N ILE A 173 5.52 -14.50 19.63
CA ILE A 173 5.22 -15.51 18.61
C ILE A 173 5.46 -16.89 19.20
N TYR A 174 4.45 -17.76 19.12
CA TYR A 174 4.52 -19.08 19.70
C TYR A 174 3.93 -20.14 18.78
N CYS A 175 4.47 -21.36 18.86
CA CYS A 175 3.78 -22.58 18.48
C CYS A 175 3.39 -23.34 19.74
N MET A 176 2.13 -23.75 19.86
CA MET A 176 1.62 -24.50 21.01
C MET A 176 0.69 -25.62 20.53
N GLU A 177 0.77 -26.78 21.19
CA GLU A 177 -0.07 -27.91 20.83
C GLU A 177 -1.49 -27.78 21.41
N CYS A 178 -2.50 -27.98 20.56
CA CYS A 178 -3.90 -28.08 20.96
C CYS A 178 -4.32 -29.57 21.11
N PRO A 179 -5.14 -29.94 22.12
CA PRO A 179 -5.85 -29.09 23.10
C PRO A 179 -5.05 -28.71 24.34
N GLN A 180 -3.84 -29.23 24.55
CA GLN A 180 -3.04 -29.06 25.78
C GLN A 180 -2.86 -27.55 26.14
N MET A 181 -2.72 -26.68 25.15
CA MET A 181 -2.66 -25.23 25.36
C MET A 181 -3.87 -24.73 26.15
N PHE A 182 -5.09 -25.14 25.78
CA PHE A 182 -6.32 -24.68 26.45
C PHE A 182 -6.45 -25.22 27.88
N ASP A 183 -5.98 -26.45 28.13
CA ASP A 183 -5.95 -27.04 29.49
C ASP A 183 -5.08 -26.18 30.42
N VAL A 184 -3.93 -25.72 29.94
CA VAL A 184 -3.03 -24.84 30.70
C VAL A 184 -3.58 -23.43 30.84
N LEU A 185 -4.13 -22.87 29.76
CA LEU A 185 -4.75 -21.53 29.79
C LEU A 185 -5.84 -21.42 30.86
N ALA A 186 -6.65 -22.49 31.06
CA ALA A 186 -7.69 -22.54 32.08
C ALA A 186 -7.15 -22.45 33.52
N THR A 187 -5.86 -22.67 33.72
CA THR A 187 -5.20 -22.62 35.05
C THR A 187 -4.45 -21.33 35.33
N LEU A 188 -4.43 -20.38 34.35
CA LEU A 188 -3.75 -19.11 34.53
C LEU A 188 -4.43 -18.24 35.61
N THR A 189 -3.61 -17.46 36.28
CA THR A 189 -4.04 -16.46 37.26
C THR A 189 -3.60 -15.08 36.78
N ASN A 190 -4.17 -14.03 37.36
CA ASN A 190 -3.79 -12.65 37.07
C ASN A 190 -3.05 -11.97 38.24
N ASP A 191 -2.38 -12.76 39.09
CA ASP A 191 -1.60 -12.29 40.24
C ASP A 191 -0.20 -11.83 39.77
N ASN A 192 -0.15 -10.67 39.12
CA ASN A 192 1.05 -10.04 38.59
C ASN A 192 0.94 -8.51 38.62
N ALA A 193 2.01 -7.80 38.26
CA ALA A 193 2.08 -6.32 38.33
C ALA A 193 1.02 -5.59 37.48
N GLN A 194 0.41 -6.23 36.49
CA GLN A 194 -0.60 -5.66 35.61
C GLN A 194 -2.03 -6.13 35.91
N GLY A 195 -2.20 -7.19 36.72
CA GLY A 195 -3.50 -7.84 36.97
C GLY A 195 -4.08 -8.51 35.73
N GLU A 196 -3.23 -8.99 34.83
CA GLU A 196 -3.60 -9.57 33.54
C GLU A 196 -3.28 -11.06 33.47
N TYR A 197 -4.02 -11.83 32.66
CA TYR A 197 -3.67 -13.22 32.32
C TYR A 197 -2.60 -13.20 31.25
N TYR A 198 -1.36 -13.48 31.64
CA TYR A 198 -0.23 -13.49 30.71
C TYR A 198 -0.14 -14.78 29.91
N LEU A 199 -0.06 -14.70 28.60
CA LEU A 199 0.21 -15.86 27.74
C LEU A 199 1.60 -16.46 28.01
N THR A 200 2.55 -15.61 28.41
CA THR A 200 3.92 -16.02 28.77
C THR A 200 3.98 -17.01 29.92
N ASP A 201 3.01 -17.00 30.83
CA ASP A 201 2.95 -17.93 31.97
C ASP A 201 2.61 -19.35 31.54
N VAL A 202 2.05 -19.55 30.33
CA VAL A 202 1.77 -20.89 29.80
C VAL A 202 3.05 -21.72 29.68
N LEU A 203 4.17 -21.11 29.25
CA LEU A 203 5.45 -21.81 29.10
C LEU A 203 5.98 -22.33 30.44
N GLN A 204 5.90 -21.48 31.47
CA GLN A 204 6.32 -21.90 32.84
C GLN A 204 5.45 -23.01 33.36
N LYS A 205 4.13 -22.93 33.23
CA LYS A 205 3.20 -23.98 33.70
C LYS A 205 3.38 -25.31 32.96
N LEU A 206 3.68 -25.28 31.67
CA LEU A 206 4.03 -26.46 30.89
C LEU A 206 5.33 -27.10 31.42
N ASN A 207 6.36 -26.31 31.70
CA ASN A 207 7.59 -26.80 32.32
C ASN A 207 7.34 -27.41 33.70
N GLU A 208 6.56 -26.77 34.56
CA GLU A 208 6.19 -27.27 35.87
C GLU A 208 5.43 -28.62 35.81
N ALA A 209 4.63 -28.80 34.75
CA ALA A 209 3.95 -30.05 34.43
C ALA A 209 4.87 -31.12 33.80
N GLY A 210 6.16 -30.82 33.59
CA GLY A 210 7.13 -31.71 32.98
C GLY A 210 7.03 -31.83 31.44
N ALA A 211 6.28 -30.98 30.80
CA ALA A 211 6.20 -30.92 29.36
C ALA A 211 7.43 -30.20 28.74
N LYS A 212 7.85 -30.63 27.56
CA LYS A 212 8.98 -30.00 26.86
C LYS A 212 8.58 -28.63 26.32
N VAL A 213 9.36 -27.59 26.67
CA VAL A 213 9.25 -26.24 26.16
C VAL A 213 10.50 -25.85 25.39
N GLY A 214 10.34 -25.33 24.17
CA GLY A 214 11.44 -24.93 23.30
C GLY A 214 11.53 -23.40 23.15
N GLY A 215 12.71 -22.93 22.70
CA GLY A 215 12.93 -21.56 22.29
C GLY A 215 13.87 -21.54 21.09
N ILE A 216 13.43 -20.93 19.98
CA ILE A 216 14.17 -20.81 18.73
C ILE A 216 14.44 -19.34 18.51
N SER A 217 15.72 -18.97 18.30
CA SER A 217 16.11 -17.58 18.05
C SER A 217 16.09 -17.29 16.55
N THR A 218 15.53 -16.13 16.17
CA THR A 218 15.69 -15.57 14.84
C THR A 218 16.85 -14.58 14.82
N ASP A 219 17.56 -14.54 13.69
CA ASP A 219 18.61 -13.54 13.43
C ASP A 219 18.02 -12.23 12.86
N ASP A 220 16.78 -12.25 12.34
CA ASP A 220 16.07 -11.07 11.83
C ASP A 220 15.23 -10.42 12.95
N SER A 221 15.85 -9.52 13.71
CA SER A 221 15.17 -8.77 14.77
C SER A 221 14.10 -7.79 14.24
N ASP A 222 14.21 -7.35 12.99
CA ASP A 222 13.20 -6.47 12.37
C ASP A 222 11.90 -7.21 12.12
N MET A 223 11.99 -8.51 11.76
CA MET A 223 10.82 -9.37 11.51
C MET A 223 9.82 -9.37 12.68
N VAL A 224 10.34 -9.31 13.92
CA VAL A 224 9.55 -9.45 15.15
C VAL A 224 9.20 -8.12 15.80
N MET A 225 9.44 -7.00 15.10
CA MET A 225 9.17 -5.65 15.61
C MET A 225 7.66 -5.39 15.79
N GLY A 226 7.22 -5.26 17.03
CA GLY A 226 5.86 -4.85 17.39
C GLY A 226 5.67 -3.33 17.29
N ILE A 227 4.68 -2.89 16.51
CA ILE A 227 4.41 -1.47 16.27
C ILE A 227 3.40 -0.92 17.25
N ASN A 228 3.85 -0.04 18.14
CA ASN A 228 3.04 0.54 19.22
C ASN A 228 2.95 2.07 19.17
N SER A 229 3.72 2.71 18.31
CA SER A 229 3.76 4.17 18.19
C SER A 229 3.98 4.61 16.74
N ARG A 230 3.67 5.87 16.43
CA ARG A 230 3.94 6.46 15.10
C ARG A 230 5.42 6.45 14.72
N LYS A 231 6.31 6.53 15.71
CA LYS A 231 7.76 6.43 15.47
C LYS A 231 8.15 5.03 15.00
N GLN A 232 7.66 4.01 15.70
CA GLN A 232 7.88 2.61 15.28
C GLN A 232 7.23 2.32 13.93
N LEU A 233 6.03 2.87 13.66
CA LEU A 233 5.39 2.76 12.35
C LEU A 233 6.28 3.31 11.22
N SER A 234 6.91 4.47 11.44
CA SER A 234 7.82 5.07 10.46
C SER A 234 9.08 4.22 10.22
N VAL A 235 9.59 3.56 11.27
CA VAL A 235 10.73 2.63 11.13
C VAL A 235 10.31 1.41 10.31
N ALA A 236 9.17 0.79 10.66
CA ALA A 236 8.65 -0.36 9.93
C ALA A 236 8.34 -0.04 8.46
N GLU A 237 7.84 1.17 8.17
CA GLU A 237 7.66 1.65 6.79
C GLU A 237 8.98 1.69 6.01
N GLY A 238 10.06 2.15 6.65
CA GLY A 238 11.41 2.17 6.06
C GLY A 238 11.93 0.76 5.74
N VAL A 239 11.78 -0.18 6.67
CA VAL A 239 12.19 -1.59 6.47
C VAL A 239 11.35 -2.25 5.36
N MET A 240 10.04 -2.10 5.42
CA MET A 240 9.13 -2.67 4.40
C MET A 240 9.45 -2.09 3.02
N ARG A 241 9.62 -0.77 2.91
CA ARG A 241 10.01 -0.10 1.67
C ARG A 241 11.28 -0.72 1.10
N GLN A 242 12.32 -0.89 1.90
CA GLN A 242 13.57 -1.49 1.42
C GLN A 242 13.35 -2.91 0.89
N ARG A 243 12.60 -3.75 1.61
CA ARG A 243 12.26 -5.12 1.16
C ARG A 243 11.50 -5.14 -0.17
N ILE A 244 10.55 -4.19 -0.37
CA ILE A 244 9.80 -4.07 -1.62
C ILE A 244 10.73 -3.66 -2.78
N LEU A 245 11.60 -2.67 -2.55
CA LEU A 245 12.51 -2.17 -3.57
C LEU A 245 13.57 -3.23 -3.93
N ASP A 246 14.12 -3.95 -2.96
CA ASP A 246 15.07 -5.04 -3.19
C ASP A 246 14.44 -6.13 -4.07
N LYS A 247 13.21 -6.56 -3.73
CA LYS A 247 12.47 -7.54 -4.53
C LYS A 247 12.25 -7.09 -5.98
N LEU A 248 11.96 -5.81 -6.21
CA LEU A 248 11.80 -5.27 -7.55
C LEU A 248 13.13 -5.19 -8.31
N MET A 249 14.22 -4.81 -7.63
CA MET A 249 15.56 -4.80 -8.22
C MET A 249 16.02 -6.21 -8.58
N ASP A 250 15.77 -7.19 -7.73
CA ASP A 250 16.06 -8.61 -8.01
C ASP A 250 15.23 -9.15 -9.21
N ALA A 251 14.05 -8.57 -9.45
CA ALA A 251 13.22 -8.89 -10.61
C ALA A 251 13.62 -8.15 -11.90
N GLY A 252 14.67 -7.32 -11.86
CA GLY A 252 15.22 -6.63 -13.04
C GLY A 252 14.75 -5.19 -13.23
N VAL A 253 14.17 -4.55 -12.19
CA VAL A 253 13.82 -3.13 -12.20
C VAL A 253 15.01 -2.29 -11.73
N THR A 254 15.32 -1.22 -12.43
CA THR A 254 16.36 -0.28 -12.00
C THR A 254 15.74 0.83 -11.15
N ILE A 255 16.18 0.98 -9.90
CA ILE A 255 15.73 2.04 -9.00
C ILE A 255 16.92 2.96 -8.72
N MET A 256 16.88 4.19 -9.25
CA MET A 256 18.02 5.12 -9.22
C MET A 256 18.32 5.65 -7.81
N ASP A 257 17.31 5.89 -7.01
CA ASP A 257 17.43 6.34 -5.62
C ASP A 257 16.39 5.69 -4.72
N PRO A 258 16.73 4.55 -4.08
CA PRO A 258 15.83 3.87 -3.14
C PRO A 258 15.35 4.75 -1.98
N ALA A 259 16.16 5.73 -1.54
CA ALA A 259 15.83 6.56 -0.38
C ALA A 259 14.65 7.50 -0.65
N SER A 260 14.46 7.95 -1.90
CA SER A 260 13.38 8.85 -2.30
C SER A 260 12.29 8.19 -3.15
N THR A 261 12.30 6.86 -3.26
CA THR A 261 11.31 6.07 -4.03
C THR A 261 10.37 5.33 -3.08
N PHE A 262 9.07 5.45 -3.32
CA PHE A 262 8.01 4.88 -2.50
C PHE A 262 7.09 4.01 -3.37
N ILE A 263 7.15 2.70 -3.18
CA ILE A 263 6.38 1.72 -3.96
C ILE A 263 5.62 0.81 -2.98
N GLU A 264 4.31 0.71 -3.15
CA GLU A 264 3.48 -0.19 -2.35
C GLU A 264 3.67 -1.66 -2.78
N ALA A 265 3.48 -2.58 -1.84
CA ALA A 265 3.68 -4.01 -2.04
C ALA A 265 2.80 -4.65 -3.13
N SER A 266 1.70 -4.00 -3.48
CA SER A 266 0.75 -4.45 -4.53
C SER A 266 1.16 -4.07 -5.95
N VAL A 267 2.10 -3.14 -6.11
CA VAL A 267 2.56 -2.62 -7.40
C VAL A 267 3.38 -3.66 -8.15
N LYS A 268 3.16 -3.74 -9.46
CA LYS A 268 3.91 -4.61 -10.36
C LYS A 268 4.66 -3.77 -11.38
N ILE A 269 5.91 -4.13 -11.66
CA ILE A 269 6.76 -3.42 -12.62
C ILE A 269 7.49 -4.45 -13.47
N GLY A 270 7.49 -4.26 -14.79
CA GLY A 270 8.20 -5.09 -15.76
C GLY A 270 9.71 -4.86 -15.74
N ARG A 271 10.43 -5.82 -16.33
CA ARG A 271 11.91 -5.81 -16.42
C ARG A 271 12.39 -4.60 -17.22
N ASP A 272 13.64 -4.22 -16.96
CA ASP A 272 14.36 -3.15 -17.66
C ASP A 272 13.71 -1.76 -17.53
N THR A 273 12.64 -1.65 -16.71
CA THR A 273 12.04 -0.36 -16.33
C THR A 273 12.91 0.37 -15.32
N ILE A 274 13.10 1.67 -15.56
CA ILE A 274 13.91 2.58 -14.72
C ILE A 274 12.98 3.49 -13.92
N ILE A 275 13.14 3.48 -12.60
CA ILE A 275 12.42 4.36 -11.68
C ILE A 275 13.37 5.45 -11.18
N TYR A 276 13.03 6.70 -11.52
CA TYR A 276 13.78 7.89 -11.12
C TYR A 276 13.37 8.41 -9.74
N PRO A 277 14.19 9.27 -9.11
CA PRO A 277 13.94 9.80 -7.76
C PRO A 277 12.57 10.49 -7.59
N TYR A 278 12.07 10.51 -6.34
CA TYR A 278 10.81 11.15 -5.95
C TYR A 278 9.59 10.58 -6.67
N THR A 279 9.60 9.27 -6.90
CA THR A 279 8.49 8.53 -7.52
C THR A 279 7.68 7.79 -6.47
N TRP A 280 6.35 7.91 -6.57
CA TRP A 280 5.36 7.23 -5.71
C TRP A 280 4.45 6.36 -6.56
N LEU A 281 4.43 5.05 -6.27
CA LEU A 281 3.59 4.06 -6.98
C LEU A 281 2.71 3.35 -5.95
N GLU A 282 1.39 3.50 -6.12
CA GLU A 282 0.42 3.14 -5.09
C GLU A 282 -0.74 2.31 -5.66
N GLY A 283 -1.43 1.58 -4.78
CA GLY A 283 -2.63 0.82 -5.10
C GLY A 283 -2.38 -0.34 -6.06
N THR A 284 -3.25 -0.47 -7.06
CA THR A 284 -3.19 -1.52 -8.09
C THR A 284 -2.38 -1.11 -9.32
N THR A 285 -1.38 -0.22 -9.16
CA THR A 285 -0.56 0.26 -10.27
C THR A 285 0.26 -0.90 -10.88
N GLU A 286 0.19 -1.00 -12.20
CA GLU A 286 0.96 -1.96 -13.00
C GLU A 286 1.72 -1.19 -14.09
N ILE A 287 3.01 -1.45 -14.23
CA ILE A 287 3.91 -0.83 -15.22
C ILE A 287 4.57 -1.94 -16.04
N GLY A 288 4.61 -1.76 -17.35
CA GLY A 288 5.22 -2.70 -18.28
C GLY A 288 6.75 -2.72 -18.26
N GLU A 289 7.33 -3.26 -19.30
CA GLU A 289 8.77 -3.36 -19.50
C GLU A 289 9.33 -2.10 -20.21
N ASP A 290 10.65 -1.88 -20.13
CA ASP A 290 11.40 -0.82 -20.84
C ASP A 290 10.90 0.62 -20.59
N CYS A 291 10.25 0.89 -19.46
CA CYS A 291 9.73 2.21 -19.13
C CYS A 291 10.75 3.09 -18.40
N GLU A 292 10.64 4.41 -18.57
CA GLU A 292 11.31 5.42 -17.79
C GLU A 292 10.27 6.22 -16.98
N ILE A 293 10.22 6.01 -15.65
CA ILE A 293 9.20 6.58 -14.77
C ILE A 293 9.83 7.54 -13.76
N GLY A 294 9.39 8.79 -13.80
CA GLY A 294 9.93 9.88 -12.97
C GLY A 294 10.95 10.73 -13.75
N PRO A 295 11.66 11.67 -13.08
CA PRO A 295 11.47 11.98 -11.66
C PRO A 295 10.14 12.67 -11.36
N ASN A 296 9.81 12.72 -10.03
CA ASN A 296 8.58 13.39 -9.58
C ASN A 296 7.31 12.83 -10.24
N ALA A 297 7.15 11.51 -10.29
CA ALA A 297 5.94 10.83 -10.74
C ALA A 297 5.14 10.29 -9.54
N ARG A 298 3.82 10.41 -9.61
CA ARG A 298 2.93 9.72 -8.67
C ARG A 298 1.81 9.05 -9.40
N PHE A 299 1.67 7.76 -9.21
CA PHE A 299 0.62 6.95 -9.82
C PHE A 299 -0.13 6.14 -8.77
N THR A 300 -1.47 6.19 -8.84
CA THR A 300 -2.37 5.41 -7.97
C THR A 300 -3.40 4.69 -8.83
N ASN A 301 -3.43 3.36 -8.79
CA ASN A 301 -4.34 2.53 -9.59
C ASN A 301 -4.24 2.80 -11.09
N VAL A 302 -3.03 2.88 -11.65
CA VAL A 302 -2.78 3.16 -13.06
C VAL A 302 -2.22 1.94 -13.76
N LYS A 303 -2.72 1.67 -14.98
CA LYS A 303 -2.10 0.70 -15.86
C LYS A 303 -1.23 1.42 -16.89
N ILE A 304 0.04 1.06 -16.95
CA ILE A 304 1.02 1.63 -17.87
C ILE A 304 1.61 0.46 -18.67
N GLY A 305 1.55 0.54 -19.99
CA GLY A 305 2.13 -0.43 -20.90
C GLY A 305 3.66 -0.31 -21.02
N ASP A 306 4.20 -0.79 -22.13
CA ASP A 306 5.63 -0.87 -22.35
C ASP A 306 6.21 0.39 -23.02
N ASP A 307 7.53 0.62 -22.88
CA ASP A 307 8.33 1.66 -23.55
C ASP A 307 7.73 3.07 -23.37
N ASN A 308 7.38 3.42 -22.14
CA ASN A 308 6.81 4.72 -21.79
C ASN A 308 7.84 5.64 -21.11
N HIS A 309 7.85 6.93 -21.46
CA HIS A 309 8.68 7.95 -20.82
C HIS A 309 7.79 8.98 -20.12
N LEU A 310 7.64 8.85 -18.78
CA LEU A 310 6.67 9.61 -17.98
C LEU A 310 7.38 10.35 -16.84
N GLN A 311 7.44 11.69 -16.91
CA GLN A 311 8.16 12.51 -15.94
C GLN A 311 7.33 13.71 -15.42
N PHE A 312 7.55 14.10 -14.15
CA PHE A 312 6.80 15.17 -13.49
C PHE A 312 5.30 15.06 -13.74
N ILE A 313 4.75 13.89 -13.41
CA ILE A 313 3.40 13.51 -13.76
C ILE A 313 2.63 13.01 -12.54
N TYR A 314 1.36 13.35 -12.46
CA TYR A 314 0.41 12.77 -11.55
C TYR A 314 -0.69 12.06 -12.31
N GLY A 315 -0.91 10.78 -12.02
CA GLY A 315 -1.96 9.96 -12.64
C GLY A 315 -2.69 9.11 -11.61
N HIS A 316 -4.01 9.01 -11.72
CA HIS A 316 -4.78 8.11 -10.89
C HIS A 316 -6.02 7.56 -11.62
N ASP A 317 -6.31 6.28 -11.39
CA ASP A 317 -7.46 5.58 -11.96
C ASP A 317 -7.58 5.76 -13.48
N CYS A 318 -6.46 5.59 -14.19
CA CYS A 318 -6.34 5.81 -15.63
C CYS A 318 -5.47 4.75 -16.30
N GLU A 319 -5.41 4.78 -17.62
CA GLU A 319 -4.64 3.84 -18.42
C GLU A 319 -3.76 4.58 -19.42
N VAL A 320 -2.48 4.19 -19.52
CA VAL A 320 -1.50 4.64 -20.50
C VAL A 320 -1.03 3.41 -21.27
N LYS A 321 -1.22 3.40 -22.59
CA LYS A 321 -0.79 2.27 -23.44
C LYS A 321 0.73 2.32 -23.66
N ASN A 322 1.21 1.95 -24.81
CA ASN A 322 2.63 1.78 -25.09
C ASN A 322 3.24 2.98 -25.82
N HIS A 323 4.56 3.16 -25.71
CA HIS A 323 5.34 4.17 -26.46
C HIS A 323 4.86 5.62 -26.23
N VAL A 324 4.30 5.91 -25.07
CA VAL A 324 3.81 7.25 -24.71
C VAL A 324 4.92 8.08 -24.09
N THR A 325 5.02 9.33 -24.50
CA THR A 325 5.87 10.33 -23.85
C THR A 325 5.00 11.37 -23.17
N ALA A 326 5.15 11.57 -21.85
CA ALA A 326 4.37 12.57 -21.12
C ALA A 326 5.23 13.34 -20.11
N GLY A 327 5.00 14.66 -20.06
CA GLY A 327 5.62 15.57 -19.11
C GLY A 327 6.47 16.66 -19.74
N PRO A 328 7.01 17.57 -18.88
CA PRO A 328 6.73 17.67 -17.45
C PRO A 328 5.37 18.34 -17.13
N TYR A 329 4.91 18.18 -15.86
CA TYR A 329 3.69 18.80 -15.33
C TYR A 329 2.42 18.36 -16.05
N VAL A 330 2.20 17.06 -16.08
CA VAL A 330 1.00 16.42 -16.64
C VAL A 330 0.11 15.88 -15.52
N HIS A 331 -1.21 16.02 -15.68
CA HIS A 331 -2.18 15.43 -14.78
C HIS A 331 -3.17 14.55 -15.55
N LEU A 332 -3.09 13.23 -15.34
CA LEU A 332 -4.03 12.24 -15.85
C LEU A 332 -5.03 11.88 -14.75
N ARG A 333 -6.30 12.21 -14.99
CA ARG A 333 -7.38 12.02 -14.02
C ARG A 333 -8.19 10.76 -14.34
N PRO A 334 -9.12 10.37 -13.45
CA PRO A 334 -9.90 9.14 -13.62
C PRO A 334 -10.59 9.02 -14.97
N ASP A 335 -10.77 7.77 -15.38
CA ASP A 335 -11.44 7.39 -16.62
C ASP A 335 -10.77 7.95 -17.89
N THR A 336 -9.44 8.13 -17.81
CA THR A 336 -8.61 8.58 -18.94
C THR A 336 -7.89 7.38 -19.54
N VAL A 337 -7.94 7.27 -20.87
CA VAL A 337 -7.17 6.30 -21.65
C VAL A 337 -6.29 7.04 -22.65
N ILE A 338 -4.98 6.83 -22.55
CA ILE A 338 -3.97 7.34 -23.48
C ILE A 338 -3.49 6.17 -24.35
N SER A 339 -3.75 6.24 -25.66
CA SER A 339 -3.37 5.20 -26.62
C SER A 339 -1.89 5.23 -26.97
N ASP A 340 -1.47 4.28 -27.79
CA ASP A 340 -0.08 4.11 -28.20
C ASP A 340 0.47 5.36 -28.94
N HIS A 341 1.77 5.60 -28.77
CA HIS A 341 2.52 6.66 -29.45
C HIS A 341 2.02 8.10 -29.21
N VAL A 342 1.16 8.32 -28.19
CA VAL A 342 0.68 9.66 -27.84
C VAL A 342 1.82 10.48 -27.22
N LYS A 343 1.87 11.78 -27.57
CA LYS A 343 2.84 12.73 -27.01
C LYS A 343 2.11 13.81 -26.22
N ILE A 344 2.36 13.87 -24.91
CA ILE A 344 1.80 14.86 -24.00
C ILE A 344 2.94 15.75 -23.50
N GLY A 345 2.89 17.01 -23.80
CA GLY A 345 3.89 17.97 -23.33
C GLY A 345 3.51 18.58 -21.98
N ASN A 346 4.03 19.77 -21.71
CA ASN A 346 3.95 20.40 -20.40
C ASN A 346 2.61 21.13 -20.14
N TYR A 347 2.19 21.08 -18.87
CA TYR A 347 0.98 21.72 -18.37
C TYR A 347 -0.30 21.24 -19.07
N VAL A 348 -0.43 19.93 -19.21
CA VAL A 348 -1.60 19.29 -19.81
C VAL A 348 -2.37 18.52 -18.75
N GLU A 349 -3.69 18.73 -18.72
CA GLU A 349 -4.62 17.95 -17.89
C GLU A 349 -5.61 17.19 -18.78
N VAL A 350 -5.75 15.87 -18.52
CA VAL A 350 -6.70 15.00 -19.22
C VAL A 350 -7.61 14.34 -18.21
N LYS A 351 -8.93 14.36 -18.44
CA LYS A 351 -9.94 13.80 -17.54
C LYS A 351 -11.06 13.13 -18.30
N ASN A 352 -11.44 11.90 -17.91
CA ASN A 352 -12.59 11.18 -18.48
C ASN A 352 -12.63 11.23 -20.01
N SER A 353 -11.48 10.91 -20.63
CA SER A 353 -11.26 11.13 -22.05
C SER A 353 -10.42 10.02 -22.67
N ASN A 354 -10.73 9.69 -23.91
CA ASN A 354 -9.96 8.79 -24.74
C ASN A 354 -9.10 9.62 -25.72
N VAL A 355 -7.79 9.34 -25.74
CA VAL A 355 -6.86 10.01 -26.66
C VAL A 355 -6.29 8.95 -27.61
N GLY A 356 -6.61 9.07 -28.88
CA GLY A 356 -6.26 8.14 -29.93
C GLY A 356 -4.78 8.13 -30.28
N GLU A 357 -4.37 7.03 -30.95
CA GLU A 357 -2.98 6.72 -31.27
C GLU A 357 -2.27 7.87 -32.00
N GLY A 358 -1.01 8.14 -31.63
CA GLY A 358 -0.16 9.13 -32.29
C GLY A 358 -0.58 10.58 -32.11
N THR A 359 -1.61 10.85 -31.32
CA THR A 359 -2.12 12.19 -31.03
C THR A 359 -1.13 12.99 -30.21
N LYS A 360 -1.10 14.32 -30.44
CA LYS A 360 -0.18 15.25 -29.78
C LYS A 360 -0.96 16.31 -29.00
N LEU A 361 -0.67 16.39 -27.69
CA LEU A 361 -1.18 17.39 -26.75
C LEU A 361 0.02 18.20 -26.20
N PRO A 362 0.64 19.11 -27.00
CA PRO A 362 1.99 19.56 -26.69
C PRO A 362 2.09 20.54 -25.52
N HIS A 363 1.09 21.43 -25.28
CA HIS A 363 1.24 22.52 -24.32
C HIS A 363 -0.08 23.06 -23.78
N LEU A 364 -0.11 23.36 -22.45
CA LEU A 364 -1.12 24.20 -21.81
C LEU A 364 -2.57 23.87 -22.24
N THR A 365 -2.97 22.61 -22.13
CA THR A 365 -4.21 22.12 -22.70
C THR A 365 -5.06 21.43 -21.64
N TYR A 366 -6.36 21.71 -21.61
CA TYR A 366 -7.33 20.97 -20.84
C TYR A 366 -8.22 20.12 -21.72
N ILE A 367 -8.19 18.81 -21.52
CA ILE A 367 -9.03 17.82 -22.21
C ILE A 367 -9.93 17.15 -21.16
N GLY A 368 -11.20 17.49 -21.19
CA GLY A 368 -12.20 16.92 -20.27
C GLY A 368 -13.40 16.37 -21.01
N ASP A 369 -13.85 15.17 -20.60
CA ASP A 369 -15.04 14.51 -21.15
C ASP A 369 -15.01 14.47 -22.70
N SER A 370 -13.92 13.92 -23.29
CA SER A 370 -13.66 14.01 -24.73
C SER A 370 -13.26 12.68 -25.35
N ASP A 371 -13.62 12.47 -26.61
CA ASP A 371 -13.10 11.41 -27.46
C ASP A 371 -12.27 12.04 -28.58
N ILE A 372 -10.96 11.86 -28.53
CA ILE A 372 -10.00 12.39 -29.49
C ILE A 372 -9.49 11.24 -30.35
N GLY A 373 -9.63 11.36 -31.64
CA GLY A 373 -9.17 10.38 -32.63
C GLY A 373 -7.66 10.27 -32.71
N SER A 374 -7.19 9.46 -33.66
CA SER A 374 -5.78 9.19 -33.89
C SER A 374 -5.13 10.31 -34.73
N GLY A 375 -3.84 10.58 -34.50
CA GLY A 375 -3.07 11.54 -35.29
C GLY A 375 -3.50 13.02 -35.14
N VAL A 376 -4.31 13.32 -34.13
CA VAL A 376 -4.78 14.70 -33.86
C VAL A 376 -3.63 15.55 -33.32
N ASN A 377 -3.59 16.83 -33.74
CA ASN A 377 -2.68 17.79 -33.14
C ASN A 377 -3.47 18.91 -32.43
N MET A 378 -3.38 18.99 -31.13
CA MET A 378 -3.97 20.05 -30.32
C MET A 378 -2.98 21.19 -30.13
N GLY A 379 -3.35 22.41 -30.56
CA GLY A 379 -2.52 23.60 -30.36
C GLY A 379 -2.43 24.01 -28.89
N CYS A 380 -1.43 24.83 -28.56
CA CYS A 380 -1.25 25.38 -27.23
C CYS A 380 -2.50 26.18 -26.75
N GLY A 381 -2.90 26.00 -25.51
CA GLY A 381 -4.02 26.72 -24.91
C GLY A 381 -5.40 26.25 -25.35
N CYS A 382 -5.52 25.07 -25.96
CA CYS A 382 -6.82 24.51 -26.33
C CYS A 382 -7.59 24.01 -25.12
N ILE A 383 -8.89 24.24 -25.09
CA ILE A 383 -9.77 23.86 -24.00
C ILE A 383 -11.02 23.18 -24.54
N THR A 384 -11.34 21.98 -24.03
CA THR A 384 -12.67 21.41 -24.17
C THR A 384 -13.55 21.96 -23.06
N VAL A 385 -14.50 22.88 -23.44
CA VAL A 385 -15.41 23.53 -22.50
C VAL A 385 -16.56 22.56 -22.23
N ASN A 386 -16.36 21.64 -21.30
CA ASN A 386 -17.22 20.49 -21.06
C ASN A 386 -18.34 20.70 -20.04
N TYR A 387 -18.41 21.85 -19.35
CA TYR A 387 -19.39 22.14 -18.31
C TYR A 387 -20.21 23.39 -18.59
N ASP A 388 -21.54 23.25 -18.58
CA ASP A 388 -22.50 24.33 -18.85
C ASP A 388 -23.02 25.04 -17.58
N GLY A 389 -22.45 24.72 -16.42
CA GLY A 389 -22.93 25.20 -15.11
C GLY A 389 -23.88 24.21 -14.40
N LYS A 390 -24.38 23.18 -15.09
CA LYS A 390 -25.29 22.17 -14.54
C LYS A 390 -24.87 20.75 -14.89
N LYS A 391 -24.46 20.50 -16.14
CA LYS A 391 -24.12 19.18 -16.68
C LYS A 391 -22.80 19.24 -17.44
N LYS A 392 -22.18 18.08 -17.55
CA LYS A 392 -21.02 17.87 -18.42
C LYS A 392 -21.48 17.32 -19.76
N HIS A 393 -20.82 17.78 -20.81
CA HIS A 393 -21.07 17.39 -22.18
C HIS A 393 -19.77 16.92 -22.83
N ARG A 394 -19.89 16.06 -23.83
CA ARG A 394 -18.75 15.43 -24.47
C ARG A 394 -18.33 16.18 -25.73
N THR A 395 -17.02 16.29 -25.95
CA THR A 395 -16.41 16.78 -27.19
C THR A 395 -15.90 15.58 -27.98
N VAL A 396 -16.14 15.54 -29.28
CA VAL A 396 -15.62 14.54 -30.20
C VAL A 396 -14.71 15.19 -31.23
N ILE A 397 -13.50 14.68 -31.39
CA ILE A 397 -12.52 15.13 -32.38
C ILE A 397 -12.12 13.94 -33.24
N GLY A 398 -12.39 13.98 -34.54
CA GLY A 398 -12.05 12.94 -35.49
C GLY A 398 -10.56 12.85 -35.81
N ASP A 399 -10.18 11.78 -36.49
CA ASP A 399 -8.80 11.48 -36.81
C ASP A 399 -8.13 12.59 -37.67
N ASN A 400 -6.82 12.76 -37.46
CA ASN A 400 -5.98 13.73 -38.21
C ASN A 400 -6.45 15.20 -38.13
N ALA A 401 -7.29 15.55 -37.17
CA ALA A 401 -7.71 16.95 -37.00
C ALA A 401 -6.55 17.82 -36.49
N PHE A 402 -6.43 19.02 -37.01
CA PHE A 402 -5.49 20.02 -36.52
C PHE A 402 -6.27 21.15 -35.82
N VAL A 403 -6.11 21.26 -34.50
CA VAL A 403 -6.77 22.29 -33.70
C VAL A 403 -5.76 23.40 -33.39
N GLY A 404 -6.01 24.59 -33.94
CA GLY A 404 -5.13 25.76 -33.77
C GLY A 404 -5.06 26.24 -32.31
N CYS A 405 -3.99 26.94 -31.96
CA CYS A 405 -3.76 27.43 -30.58
C CYS A 405 -4.91 28.31 -30.06
N ASN A 406 -5.11 28.31 -28.72
CA ASN A 406 -6.15 29.10 -28.03
C ASN A 406 -7.57 28.86 -28.58
N THR A 407 -7.87 27.61 -28.95
CA THR A 407 -9.21 27.20 -29.38
C THR A 407 -10.03 26.74 -28.20
N ASN A 408 -11.25 27.24 -28.09
CA ASN A 408 -12.27 26.74 -27.17
C ASN A 408 -13.26 25.85 -27.93
N LEU A 409 -13.40 24.60 -27.54
CA LEU A 409 -14.40 23.66 -28.06
C LEU A 409 -15.55 23.56 -27.06
N VAL A 410 -16.67 24.25 -27.36
CA VAL A 410 -17.81 24.30 -26.42
C VAL A 410 -18.72 23.10 -26.62
N ALA A 411 -18.62 22.19 -25.69
CA ALA A 411 -19.38 20.93 -25.75
C ALA A 411 -20.89 21.13 -25.47
N PRO A 412 -21.78 20.29 -26.06
CA PRO A 412 -21.45 19.21 -26.98
C PRO A 412 -21.03 19.72 -28.37
N VAL A 413 -19.89 19.26 -28.87
CA VAL A 413 -19.38 19.65 -30.18
C VAL A 413 -18.63 18.48 -30.83
N THR A 414 -18.77 18.35 -32.14
CA THR A 414 -18.04 17.40 -32.97
C THR A 414 -17.18 18.12 -33.98
N VAL A 415 -15.90 17.82 -34.01
CA VAL A 415 -14.95 18.20 -35.05
C VAL A 415 -14.66 16.92 -35.83
N GLN A 416 -15.09 16.84 -37.09
CA GLN A 416 -14.93 15.64 -37.92
C GLN A 416 -13.47 15.45 -38.34
N ALA A 417 -13.18 14.29 -38.93
CA ALA A 417 -11.83 13.91 -39.33
C ALA A 417 -11.22 14.89 -40.38
N ASN A 418 -9.88 14.93 -40.43
CA ASN A 418 -9.10 15.69 -41.40
C ASN A 418 -9.41 17.20 -41.41
N THR A 419 -9.93 17.75 -40.33
CA THR A 419 -10.32 19.16 -40.21
C THR A 419 -9.17 20.03 -39.74
N TYR A 420 -9.27 21.33 -40.05
CA TYR A 420 -8.43 22.38 -39.48
C TYR A 420 -9.29 23.37 -38.69
N ILE A 421 -8.88 23.72 -37.49
CA ILE A 421 -9.49 24.79 -36.70
C ILE A 421 -8.51 25.98 -36.64
N GLY A 422 -8.95 27.15 -37.09
CA GLY A 422 -8.15 28.35 -37.03
C GLY A 422 -7.86 28.80 -35.60
N ALA A 423 -6.61 29.15 -35.29
CA ALA A 423 -6.20 29.59 -33.96
C ALA A 423 -7.07 30.73 -33.41
N GLY A 424 -7.35 30.73 -32.08
CA GLY A 424 -8.20 31.72 -31.41
C GLY A 424 -9.70 31.56 -31.67
N SER A 425 -10.14 30.41 -32.19
CA SER A 425 -11.56 30.15 -32.47
C SER A 425 -12.30 29.62 -31.24
N THR A 426 -13.60 30.02 -31.14
CA THR A 426 -14.55 29.40 -30.20
C THR A 426 -15.60 28.62 -30.99
N ILE A 427 -15.43 27.30 -31.04
CA ILE A 427 -16.25 26.40 -31.84
C ILE A 427 -17.45 25.92 -31.00
N THR A 428 -18.66 26.18 -31.50
CA THR A 428 -19.93 25.88 -30.82
C THR A 428 -20.87 25.01 -31.68
N LYS A 429 -20.44 24.66 -32.89
CA LYS A 429 -21.19 23.82 -33.84
C LYS A 429 -20.25 22.80 -34.45
N GLU A 430 -20.82 21.75 -35.01
CA GLU A 430 -20.09 20.73 -35.75
C GLU A 430 -19.23 21.37 -36.86
N VAL A 431 -18.01 20.88 -37.01
CA VAL A 431 -17.11 21.19 -38.13
C VAL A 431 -17.07 19.94 -39.02
N PRO A 432 -17.57 20.04 -40.26
CA PRO A 432 -17.63 18.93 -41.20
C PRO A 432 -16.23 18.40 -41.58
N GLU A 433 -16.17 17.15 -42.02
CA GLU A 433 -14.94 16.51 -42.48
C GLU A 433 -14.25 17.36 -43.59
N ASN A 434 -12.92 17.35 -43.57
CA ASN A 434 -12.07 18.13 -44.52
C ASN A 434 -12.31 19.63 -44.55
N ALA A 435 -12.97 20.18 -43.53
CA ALA A 435 -13.28 21.64 -43.49
C ALA A 435 -12.26 22.43 -42.67
N LEU A 436 -12.25 23.76 -42.92
CA LEU A 436 -11.59 24.74 -42.07
C LEU A 436 -12.64 25.49 -41.22
N GLY A 437 -12.62 25.23 -39.88
CA GLY A 437 -13.47 25.95 -38.92
C GLY A 437 -12.78 27.21 -38.41
N ILE A 438 -13.42 28.39 -38.58
CA ILE A 438 -12.94 29.67 -38.07
C ILE A 438 -14.08 30.38 -37.34
N ALA A 439 -13.88 30.68 -36.07
CA ALA A 439 -14.88 31.36 -35.23
C ALA A 439 -14.20 32.43 -34.35
N ARG A 440 -13.71 33.47 -34.98
CA ARG A 440 -13.05 34.62 -34.34
C ARG A 440 -13.34 35.91 -35.12
N ALA A 441 -13.19 37.05 -34.46
CA ALA A 441 -13.34 38.38 -35.13
C ALA A 441 -12.25 38.57 -36.20
N ARG A 442 -12.61 39.36 -37.26
CA ARG A 442 -11.62 39.81 -38.23
C ARG A 442 -10.66 40.81 -37.59
N GLN A 443 -9.39 40.67 -37.88
CA GLN A 443 -8.36 41.60 -37.40
C GLN A 443 -8.64 43.03 -37.96
N LYS A 444 -8.56 44.04 -37.08
CA LYS A 444 -8.61 45.44 -37.42
C LYS A 444 -7.35 46.12 -36.89
N ASN A 445 -6.59 46.74 -37.78
CA ASN A 445 -5.42 47.54 -37.40
C ASN A 445 -5.85 49.01 -37.27
N ILE A 446 -5.40 49.69 -36.23
CA ILE A 446 -5.59 51.13 -36.03
C ILE A 446 -4.20 51.77 -36.11
N GLU A 447 -3.91 52.36 -37.27
CA GLU A 447 -2.61 52.97 -37.53
C GLU A 447 -2.40 54.20 -36.64
N GLY A 448 -1.17 54.40 -36.18
CA GLY A 448 -0.79 55.50 -35.31
C GLY A 448 -1.31 55.44 -33.88
N TRP A 449 -2.11 54.41 -33.49
CA TRP A 449 -2.70 54.31 -32.15
C TRP A 449 -1.65 54.26 -31.05
N ALA A 450 -0.62 53.44 -31.19
CA ALA A 450 0.42 53.30 -30.18
C ALA A 450 1.26 54.57 -29.97
N GLU A 451 1.51 55.34 -31.04
CA GLU A 451 2.21 56.60 -30.96
C GLU A 451 1.35 57.64 -30.23
N LYS A 452 0.08 57.78 -30.60
CA LYS A 452 -0.90 58.64 -29.91
C LYS A 452 -0.97 58.30 -28.41
N TYR A 453 -1.16 57.01 -28.05
CA TYR A 453 -1.27 56.53 -26.66
C TYR A 453 -0.02 56.86 -25.83
N ARG A 454 1.20 56.73 -26.39
CA ARG A 454 2.45 57.06 -25.68
C ARG A 454 2.62 58.58 -25.47
N ASN A 455 2.00 59.41 -26.27
CA ASN A 455 2.10 60.87 -26.20
C ASN A 455 1.00 61.51 -25.36
N GLU A 456 -0.14 60.86 -25.13
CA GLU A 456 -1.23 61.36 -24.28
C GLU A 456 -0.93 61.30 -22.76
N GLY A 457 0.20 60.73 -22.33
CA GLY A 457 0.63 60.62 -20.91
C GLY A 457 1.88 61.43 -20.53
N LYS A 458 2.31 62.36 -21.37
CA LYS A 458 3.42 63.27 -21.09
C LYS A 458 2.95 64.68 -20.84
#